data_617f1104d7d0127efb43dad279e12d9e
#
_entry.id   617f1104d7d0127efb43dad279e12d9e
#
_cell.length_a   1.000
_cell.length_b   1.000
_cell.length_c   1.000
_cell.angle_alpha   90.00
_cell.angle_beta   90.00
_cell.angle_gamma   90.00
#
_symmetry.space_group_name_H-M   'P 1'
#
loop_
_entity.id
_entity.type
_entity.pdbx_description
1 polymer ?
#
loop_
_entity_poly.entity_id
_entity_poly.type
_entity_poly.pdbx_seq_one_letter_code
_entity_poly.pdbx_strand_id
1 'polypeptide(L)'
;ITNSITKRTKACFEPSIDYIVVKFPRWPFEKFTLADRSIGTQMKATGEVMALDRTLEGALLKALRSLEAGEGYLHLKKLDGQSLYDIRCLLSRIDNERLFVLAEALRRGIEPEEINRITKIDLFFIYKIQNIIRMERRLLKEGLTEETLKAAKRIQMPDPAIAHFAEISIKDVENFRKKFNLHPDYKMVDTCAAEFESYTPYYYSTYSSEDEVKPQGENAVIVF
;
A
#
# COMPACT_ATOMS: atom_id res chain seq x y z
N ILE A 1 -36.49 9.17 7.20
CA ILE A 1 -36.41 9.52 5.75
C ILE A 1 -36.03 8.28 5.00
N THR A 2 -36.75 7.95 3.97
CA THR A 2 -36.48 6.79 3.09
C THR A 2 -35.63 7.25 1.92
N ASN A 3 -34.66 6.40 1.51
CA ASN A 3 -33.85 6.64 0.32
C ASN A 3 -34.74 6.74 -0.92
N SER A 4 -34.59 7.82 -1.69
CA SER A 4 -35.42 8.09 -2.86
C SER A 4 -35.16 7.14 -4.03
N ILE A 5 -33.98 6.50 -4.07
CA ILE A 5 -33.55 5.58 -5.13
C ILE A 5 -34.04 4.16 -4.81
N THR A 6 -33.61 3.61 -3.66
CA THR A 6 -33.90 2.22 -3.27
C THR A 6 -35.35 2.06 -2.79
N LYS A 7 -35.93 3.10 -2.18
CA LYS A 7 -37.23 3.08 -1.48
C LYS A 7 -37.35 2.00 -0.39
N ARG A 8 -36.25 1.38 -0.03
CA ARG A 8 -36.14 0.29 0.97
C ARG A 8 -35.32 0.68 2.18
N THR A 9 -34.18 1.32 1.96
CA THR A 9 -33.26 1.75 3.02
C THR A 9 -33.70 3.11 3.59
N LYS A 10 -33.25 3.41 4.79
CA LYS A 10 -33.54 4.65 5.51
C LYS A 10 -32.26 5.46 5.72
N ALA A 11 -32.41 6.73 6.08
CA ALA A 11 -31.29 7.65 6.34
C ALA A 11 -30.36 7.17 7.49
N CYS A 12 -30.79 6.21 8.32
CA CYS A 12 -30.00 5.59 9.35
C CYS A 12 -29.25 4.32 8.87
N PHE A 13 -29.22 4.03 7.56
CA PHE A 13 -28.43 2.93 7.02
C PHE A 13 -26.95 3.20 7.29
N GLU A 14 -26.26 2.21 7.85
CA GLU A 14 -24.80 2.25 8.04
C GLU A 14 -24.11 1.73 6.77
N PRO A 15 -23.30 2.57 6.09
CA PRO A 15 -22.54 2.13 4.94
C PRO A 15 -21.50 1.10 5.33
N SER A 16 -21.32 0.08 4.50
CA SER A 16 -20.30 -0.95 4.64
C SER A 16 -19.45 -1.01 3.38
N ILE A 17 -18.15 -0.80 3.53
CA ILE A 17 -17.18 -0.82 2.43
C ILE A 17 -16.20 -1.96 2.69
N ASP A 18 -15.94 -2.79 1.69
CA ASP A 18 -15.05 -3.94 1.79
C ASP A 18 -13.63 -3.69 1.24
N TYR A 19 -13.31 -2.44 0.93
CA TYR A 19 -12.00 -2.01 0.46
C TYR A 19 -11.49 -0.78 1.22
N ILE A 20 -10.19 -0.55 1.14
CA ILE A 20 -9.50 0.61 1.69
C ILE A 20 -8.93 1.43 0.54
N VAL A 21 -9.06 2.76 0.65
CA VAL A 21 -8.48 3.71 -0.30
C VAL A 21 -7.34 4.45 0.37
N VAL A 22 -6.17 4.43 -0.27
CA VAL A 22 -5.02 5.25 0.12
C VAL A 22 -4.77 6.28 -0.97
N LYS A 23 -4.81 7.57 -0.60
CA LYS A 23 -4.34 8.68 -1.42
C LYS A 23 -2.94 9.06 -0.97
N PHE A 24 -2.01 9.11 -1.90
CA PHE A 24 -0.63 9.46 -1.61
C PHE A 24 -0.21 10.64 -2.50
N PRO A 25 0.20 11.78 -1.91
CA PRO A 25 0.59 12.95 -2.68
C PRO A 25 1.98 12.79 -3.31
N ARG A 26 2.17 13.38 -4.48
CA ARG A 26 3.46 13.53 -5.16
C ARG A 26 4.04 14.89 -4.80
N TRP A 27 5.15 14.92 -4.10
CA TRP A 27 5.92 16.13 -3.80
C TRP A 27 7.15 16.21 -4.70
N PRO A 28 7.25 17.19 -5.61
CA PRO A 28 8.33 17.28 -6.59
C PRO A 28 9.58 17.97 -6.04
N PHE A 29 9.96 17.68 -4.80
CA PHE A 29 11.13 18.31 -4.17
C PHE A 29 12.46 17.97 -4.84
N GLU A 30 12.50 16.93 -5.66
CA GLU A 30 13.62 16.63 -6.53
C GLU A 30 13.85 17.69 -7.62
N LYS A 31 12.76 18.35 -8.07
CA LYS A 31 12.79 19.44 -9.06
C LYS A 31 12.99 20.81 -8.41
N PHE A 32 12.51 20.98 -7.20
CA PHE A 32 12.54 22.24 -6.45
C PHE A 32 13.46 22.12 -5.22
N THR A 33 14.76 22.05 -5.48
CA THR A 33 15.78 21.76 -4.47
C THR A 33 15.89 22.79 -3.35
N LEU A 34 15.49 24.06 -3.62
CA LEU A 34 15.47 25.14 -2.66
C LEU A 34 14.14 25.27 -1.89
N ALA A 35 13.15 24.44 -2.20
CA ALA A 35 11.87 24.49 -1.51
C ALA A 35 11.97 23.92 -0.10
N ASP A 36 11.23 24.55 0.82
CA ASP A 36 11.04 24.01 2.16
C ASP A 36 10.25 22.69 2.07
N ARG A 37 10.85 21.61 2.58
CA ARG A 37 10.27 20.25 2.55
C ARG A 37 9.31 19.98 3.70
N SER A 38 9.17 20.90 4.66
CA SER A 38 8.21 20.72 5.75
C SER A 38 6.79 20.67 5.23
N ILE A 39 6.01 19.72 5.74
CA ILE A 39 4.60 19.54 5.35
C ILE A 39 3.72 20.17 6.43
N GLY A 40 2.82 21.03 6.03
CA GLY A 40 1.90 21.74 6.90
C GLY A 40 0.57 22.01 6.18
N THR A 41 -0.05 23.12 6.48
CA THR A 41 -1.34 23.53 5.90
C THR A 41 -1.23 24.06 4.47
N GLN A 42 -0.03 24.45 4.04
CA GLN A 42 0.23 24.89 2.67
C GLN A 42 0.33 23.68 1.73
N MET A 43 -0.40 23.72 0.61
CA MET A 43 -0.32 22.71 -0.43
C MET A 43 1.04 22.77 -1.16
N LYS A 44 1.77 21.67 -1.14
CA LYS A 44 3.08 21.53 -1.82
C LYS A 44 3.11 20.36 -2.82
N ALA A 45 2.05 19.56 -2.86
CA ALA A 45 1.93 18.47 -3.81
C ALA A 45 1.53 18.98 -5.21
N THR A 46 2.09 18.38 -6.27
CA THR A 46 1.75 18.69 -7.67
C THR A 46 0.87 17.63 -8.31
N GLY A 47 0.60 16.55 -7.62
CA GLY A 47 -0.26 15.46 -8.03
C GLY A 47 -0.46 14.48 -6.90
N GLU A 48 -1.25 13.47 -7.16
CA GLU A 48 -1.54 12.42 -6.20
C GLU A 48 -1.83 11.10 -6.92
N VAL A 49 -1.61 10.00 -6.21
CA VAL A 49 -2.07 8.68 -6.63
C VAL A 49 -3.15 8.19 -5.68
N MET A 50 -4.04 7.37 -6.19
CA MET A 50 -5.06 6.70 -5.41
C MET A 50 -4.97 5.20 -5.65
N ALA A 51 -4.91 4.44 -4.59
CA ALA A 51 -4.85 2.99 -4.66
C ALA A 51 -5.91 2.35 -3.76
N LEU A 52 -6.49 1.26 -4.25
CA LEU A 52 -7.51 0.49 -3.57
C LEU A 52 -6.99 -0.94 -3.32
N ASP A 53 -7.26 -1.45 -2.13
CA ASP A 53 -7.06 -2.86 -1.77
C ASP A 53 -7.95 -3.24 -0.58
N ARG A 54 -8.00 -4.52 -0.25
CA ARG A 54 -8.75 -5.01 0.92
C ARG A 54 -8.04 -4.71 2.24
N THR A 55 -6.75 -4.41 2.20
CA THR A 55 -5.93 -4.12 3.38
C THR A 55 -5.23 -2.77 3.24
N LEU A 56 -4.96 -2.12 4.39
CA LEU A 56 -4.21 -0.86 4.39
C LEU A 56 -2.78 -1.08 3.88
N GLU A 57 -2.15 -2.19 4.27
CA GLU A 57 -0.82 -2.58 3.83
C GLU A 57 -0.77 -2.68 2.31
N GLY A 58 -1.75 -3.37 1.71
CA GLY A 58 -1.85 -3.55 0.27
C GLY A 58 -2.12 -2.25 -0.48
N ALA A 59 -3.07 -1.45 -0.03
CA ALA A 59 -3.39 -0.16 -0.63
C ALA A 59 -2.19 0.80 -0.55
N LEU A 60 -1.46 0.82 0.58
CA LEU A 60 -0.27 1.65 0.75
C LEU A 60 0.86 1.24 -0.20
N LEU A 61 1.18 -0.06 -0.30
CA LEU A 61 2.24 -0.56 -1.20
C LEU A 61 1.88 -0.35 -2.68
N LYS A 62 0.60 -0.46 -3.05
CA LYS A 62 0.14 -0.07 -4.39
C LYS A 62 0.32 1.41 -4.67
N ALA A 63 -0.06 2.29 -3.72
CA ALA A 63 0.11 3.72 -3.86
C ALA A 63 1.58 4.09 -4.05
N LEU A 64 2.48 3.53 -3.25
CA LEU A 64 3.93 3.75 -3.37
C LEU A 64 4.46 3.33 -4.75
N ARG A 65 4.04 2.18 -5.24
CA ARG A 65 4.43 1.69 -6.57
C ARG A 65 3.93 2.60 -7.69
N SER A 66 2.70 3.13 -7.56
CA SER A 66 2.10 4.04 -8.54
C SER A 66 2.71 5.43 -8.55
N LEU A 67 3.43 5.84 -7.50
CA LEU A 67 4.16 7.11 -7.49
C LEU A 67 5.36 7.13 -8.44
N GLU A 68 5.85 5.95 -8.87
CA GLU A 68 7.06 5.82 -9.70
C GLU A 68 8.27 6.56 -9.09
N ALA A 69 8.29 6.66 -7.76
CA ALA A 69 9.35 7.32 -7.00
C ALA A 69 10.09 6.29 -6.14
N GLY A 70 11.39 6.15 -6.36
CA GLY A 70 12.21 5.19 -5.64
C GLY A 70 11.97 3.75 -6.07
N GLU A 71 12.12 2.81 -5.12
CA GLU A 71 12.09 1.37 -5.39
C GLU A 71 10.67 0.77 -5.38
N GLY A 72 9.63 1.61 -5.18
CA GLY A 72 8.23 1.17 -5.15
C GLY A 72 7.80 0.42 -3.89
N TYR A 73 8.62 0.44 -2.82
CA TYR A 73 8.32 -0.10 -1.51
C TYR A 73 8.91 0.79 -0.39
N LEU A 74 8.70 0.43 0.88
CA LEU A 74 9.04 1.28 2.03
C LEU A 74 10.55 1.31 2.34
N HIS A 75 11.38 1.65 1.35
CA HIS A 75 12.82 1.75 1.50
C HIS A 75 13.36 3.03 0.86
N LEU A 76 14.34 3.64 1.51
CA LEU A 76 15.15 4.75 0.99
C LEU A 76 16.62 4.45 1.27
N LYS A 77 17.38 4.18 0.25
CA LYS A 77 18.82 3.82 0.32
C LYS A 77 19.66 4.78 1.17
N LYS A 78 19.31 6.07 1.19
CA LYS A 78 20.02 7.06 2.01
C LYS A 78 19.88 6.87 3.52
N LEU A 79 18.92 6.04 3.97
CA LEU A 79 18.71 5.73 5.39
C LEU A 79 19.58 4.56 5.87
N ASP A 80 20.13 3.74 4.97
CA ASP A 80 20.87 2.53 5.30
C ASP A 80 22.09 2.81 6.18
N GLY A 81 22.80 3.89 5.90
CA GLY A 81 24.00 4.31 6.63
C GLY A 81 23.76 5.19 7.86
N GLN A 82 22.51 5.54 8.18
CA GLN A 82 22.19 6.42 9.30
C GLN A 82 22.33 5.67 10.64
N SER A 83 22.72 6.38 11.70
CA SER A 83 22.72 5.81 13.05
C SER A 83 21.29 5.71 13.61
N LEU A 84 21.09 4.88 14.65
CA LEU A 84 19.79 4.79 15.33
C LEU A 84 19.38 6.14 15.96
N TYR A 85 20.35 6.93 16.40
CA TYR A 85 20.13 8.28 16.89
C TYR A 85 19.61 9.20 15.78
N ASP A 86 20.21 9.16 14.59
CA ASP A 86 19.77 9.96 13.45
C ASP A 86 18.34 9.60 13.01
N ILE A 87 18.02 8.31 12.99
CA ILE A 87 16.65 7.86 12.69
C ILE A 87 15.64 8.42 13.70
N ARG A 88 15.97 8.43 15.01
CA ARG A 88 15.11 9.06 16.02
C ARG A 88 14.94 10.56 15.80
N CYS A 89 16.00 11.26 15.42
CA CYS A 89 15.93 12.68 15.07
C CYS A 89 15.07 12.92 13.83
N LEU A 90 15.18 12.07 12.81
CA LEU A 90 14.39 12.16 11.58
C LEU A 90 12.90 11.89 11.82
N LEU A 91 12.51 11.02 12.76
CA LEU A 91 11.11 10.75 13.11
C LEU A 91 10.37 12.01 13.56
N SER A 92 11.05 12.99 14.16
CA SER A 92 10.42 14.25 14.60
C SER A 92 10.12 15.21 13.45
N ARG A 93 10.69 14.99 12.26
CA ARG A 93 10.46 15.83 11.09
C ARG A 93 9.11 15.49 10.44
N ILE A 94 8.44 16.53 9.99
CA ILE A 94 7.17 16.41 9.26
C ILE A 94 7.46 16.79 7.81
N ASP A 95 7.98 15.83 7.04
CA ASP A 95 8.33 16.00 5.63
C ASP A 95 7.84 14.82 4.76
N ASN A 96 8.12 14.89 3.47
CA ASN A 96 7.72 13.89 2.48
C ASN A 96 8.35 12.50 2.68
N GLU A 97 9.38 12.38 3.51
CA GLU A 97 10.08 11.13 3.74
C GLU A 97 9.66 10.44 5.04
N ARG A 98 8.82 11.09 5.83
CA ARG A 98 8.39 10.63 7.14
C ARG A 98 7.91 9.18 7.19
N LEU A 99 7.17 8.73 6.15
CA LEU A 99 6.68 7.36 6.06
C LEU A 99 7.84 6.35 5.97
N PHE A 100 8.85 6.66 5.17
CA PHE A 100 10.03 5.80 4.99
C PHE A 100 10.90 5.76 6.24
N VAL A 101 11.06 6.93 6.91
CA VAL A 101 11.77 7.00 8.20
C VAL A 101 11.07 6.17 9.26
N LEU A 102 9.75 6.19 9.30
CA LEU A 102 8.95 5.35 10.22
C LEU A 102 9.16 3.86 9.93
N ALA A 103 9.13 3.45 8.66
CA ALA A 103 9.40 2.07 8.29
C ALA A 103 10.81 1.62 8.67
N GLU A 104 11.81 2.49 8.45
CA GLU A 104 13.20 2.21 8.84
C GLU A 104 13.36 2.13 10.37
N ALA A 105 12.68 2.98 11.12
CA ALA A 105 12.67 2.93 12.59
C ALA A 105 12.16 1.57 13.09
N LEU A 106 11.04 1.08 12.54
CA LEU A 106 10.50 -0.24 12.85
C LEU A 106 11.44 -1.38 12.43
N ARG A 107 12.12 -1.24 11.27
CA ARG A 107 13.09 -2.22 10.77
C ARG A 107 14.27 -2.34 11.73
N ARG A 108 14.69 -1.25 12.37
CA ARG A 108 15.76 -1.22 13.37
C ARG A 108 15.31 -1.52 14.79
N GLY A 109 14.03 -1.88 14.99
CA GLY A 109 13.50 -2.32 16.27
C GLY A 109 13.12 -1.19 17.24
N ILE A 110 12.86 0.03 16.74
CA ILE A 110 12.24 1.07 17.57
C ILE A 110 10.77 0.66 17.77
N GLU A 111 10.33 0.67 19.03
CA GLU A 111 8.99 0.21 19.39
C GLU A 111 7.89 1.15 18.86
N PRO A 112 6.73 0.61 18.44
CA PRO A 112 5.60 1.38 17.95
C PRO A 112 5.16 2.51 18.88
N GLU A 113 5.19 2.28 20.19
CA GLU A 113 4.80 3.23 21.22
C GLU A 113 5.80 4.42 21.30
N GLU A 114 7.08 4.17 21.08
CA GLU A 114 8.11 5.21 21.00
C GLU A 114 7.88 6.07 19.75
N ILE A 115 7.61 5.43 18.60
CA ILE A 115 7.31 6.11 17.34
C ILE A 115 6.05 6.98 17.48
N ASN A 116 4.97 6.44 18.07
CA ASN A 116 3.75 7.20 18.34
C ASN A 116 4.03 8.42 19.23
N ARG A 117 4.82 8.24 20.28
CA ARG A 117 5.16 9.33 21.21
C ARG A 117 5.88 10.48 20.51
N ILE A 118 6.81 10.16 19.58
CA ILE A 118 7.56 11.15 18.81
C ILE A 118 6.71 11.79 17.71
N THR A 119 6.03 10.97 16.92
CA THR A 119 5.38 11.37 15.67
C THR A 119 3.96 11.86 15.85
N LYS A 120 3.29 11.44 16.92
CA LYS A 120 1.84 11.56 17.16
C LYS A 120 0.97 10.87 16.11
N ILE A 121 1.55 9.96 15.30
CA ILE A 121 0.81 9.11 14.39
C ILE A 121 0.13 8.01 15.21
N ASP A 122 -1.16 7.76 14.93
CA ASP A 122 -1.92 6.73 15.63
C ASP A 122 -1.26 5.35 15.51
N LEU A 123 -1.27 4.59 16.59
CA LEU A 123 -0.68 3.24 16.66
C LEU A 123 -1.25 2.28 15.62
N PHE A 124 -2.52 2.47 15.22
CA PHE A 124 -3.13 1.67 14.16
C PHE A 124 -2.29 1.70 12.87
N PHE A 125 -1.91 2.90 12.40
CA PHE A 125 -1.10 3.03 11.19
C PHE A 125 0.31 2.48 11.38
N ILE A 126 0.91 2.69 12.55
CA ILE A 126 2.25 2.18 12.86
C ILE A 126 2.27 0.65 12.85
N TYR A 127 1.27 0.00 13.45
CA TYR A 127 1.15 -1.47 13.42
C TYR A 127 0.92 -2.00 12.01
N LYS A 128 0.17 -1.28 11.15
CA LYS A 128 -0.01 -1.66 9.75
C LYS A 128 1.31 -1.64 8.97
N ILE A 129 2.14 -0.63 9.19
CA ILE A 129 3.48 -0.58 8.61
C ILE A 129 4.38 -1.66 9.22
N GLN A 130 4.27 -1.93 10.53
CA GLN A 130 5.00 -3.02 11.19
C GLN A 130 4.67 -4.39 10.57
N ASN A 131 3.43 -4.63 10.13
CA ASN A 131 3.07 -5.87 9.44
C ASN A 131 3.85 -6.02 8.11
N ILE A 132 4.06 -4.94 7.37
CA ILE A 132 4.90 -4.95 6.17
C ILE A 132 6.33 -5.32 6.54
N ILE A 133 6.90 -4.68 7.57
CA ILE A 133 8.27 -4.97 8.04
C ILE A 133 8.42 -6.40 8.56
N ARG A 134 7.39 -6.94 9.21
CA ARG A 134 7.37 -8.35 9.61
C ARG A 134 7.42 -9.29 8.41
N MET A 135 6.74 -8.95 7.31
CA MET A 135 6.79 -9.74 6.08
C MET A 135 8.17 -9.67 5.41
N GLU A 136 8.82 -8.50 5.41
CA GLU A 136 10.21 -8.35 4.96
C GLU A 136 11.14 -9.27 5.75
N ARG A 137 11.07 -9.23 7.08
CA ARG A 137 11.87 -10.11 7.97
C ARG A 137 11.57 -11.59 7.75
N ARG A 138 10.32 -11.93 7.47
CA ARG A 138 9.92 -13.30 7.18
C ARG A 138 10.57 -13.81 5.89
N LEU A 139 10.57 -13.01 4.82
CA LEU A 139 11.24 -13.34 3.56
C LEU A 139 12.76 -13.49 3.74
N LEU A 140 13.40 -12.60 4.50
CA LEU A 140 14.84 -12.70 4.83
C LEU A 140 15.17 -14.00 5.58
N LYS A 141 14.31 -14.44 6.51
CA LYS A 141 14.56 -15.60 7.36
C LYS A 141 14.22 -16.92 6.70
N GLU A 142 13.07 -16.99 6.02
CA GLU A 142 12.49 -18.24 5.48
C GLU A 142 12.76 -18.41 3.98
N GLY A 143 13.21 -17.34 3.30
CA GLY A 143 13.33 -17.32 1.85
C GLY A 143 11.99 -17.34 1.14
N LEU A 144 12.02 -17.57 -0.19
CA LEU A 144 10.82 -17.66 -1.01
C LEU A 144 10.28 -19.09 -1.06
N THR A 145 9.17 -19.32 -0.41
CA THR A 145 8.34 -20.53 -0.45
C THR A 145 6.97 -20.22 -1.02
N GLU A 146 6.14 -21.22 -1.27
CA GLU A 146 4.75 -21.01 -1.68
C GLU A 146 3.99 -20.17 -0.64
N GLU A 147 4.19 -20.47 0.64
CA GLU A 147 3.50 -19.82 1.74
C GLU A 147 3.94 -18.36 1.90
N THR A 148 5.27 -18.09 1.90
CA THR A 148 5.79 -16.72 2.00
C THR A 148 5.43 -15.88 0.80
N LEU A 149 5.42 -16.46 -0.42
CA LEU A 149 4.99 -15.78 -1.63
C LEU A 149 3.50 -15.39 -1.56
N LYS A 150 2.62 -16.33 -1.20
CA LYS A 150 1.18 -16.05 -1.04
C LYS A 150 0.93 -14.97 0.02
N ALA A 151 1.61 -15.05 1.17
CA ALA A 151 1.49 -14.06 2.23
C ALA A 151 1.97 -12.67 1.80
N ALA A 152 3.11 -12.57 1.12
CA ALA A 152 3.63 -11.32 0.58
C ALA A 152 2.70 -10.72 -0.49
N LYS A 153 2.14 -11.55 -1.37
CA LYS A 153 1.19 -11.08 -2.39
C LYS A 153 -0.14 -10.62 -1.81
N ARG A 154 -0.64 -11.23 -0.75
CA ARG A 154 -1.86 -10.77 -0.05
C ARG A 154 -1.76 -9.34 0.45
N ILE A 155 -0.58 -8.87 0.82
CA ILE A 155 -0.33 -7.47 1.19
C ILE A 155 0.21 -6.65 0.02
N GLN A 156 0.09 -7.13 -1.22
CA GLN A 156 0.50 -6.44 -2.45
C GLN A 156 2.00 -6.11 -2.52
N MET A 157 2.86 -6.85 -1.81
CA MET A 157 4.30 -6.64 -1.90
C MET A 157 4.77 -6.82 -3.35
N PRO A 158 5.48 -5.83 -3.95
CA PRO A 158 5.91 -5.91 -5.34
C PRO A 158 7.01 -6.94 -5.53
N ASP A 159 7.09 -7.54 -6.72
CA ASP A 159 8.09 -8.58 -7.04
C ASP A 159 9.54 -8.12 -6.80
N PRO A 160 9.93 -6.86 -7.10
CA PRO A 160 11.26 -6.36 -6.74
C PRO A 160 11.55 -6.38 -5.24
N ALA A 161 10.57 -6.04 -4.39
CA ALA A 161 10.74 -6.10 -2.94
C ALA A 161 10.87 -7.55 -2.44
N ILE A 162 10.04 -8.47 -2.96
CA ILE A 162 10.12 -9.89 -2.64
C ILE A 162 11.50 -10.44 -3.04
N ALA A 163 11.97 -10.12 -4.25
CA ALA A 163 13.28 -10.52 -4.73
C ALA A 163 14.42 -10.01 -3.84
N HIS A 164 14.34 -8.73 -3.45
CA HIS A 164 15.33 -8.09 -2.58
C HIS A 164 15.40 -8.79 -1.21
N PHE A 165 14.26 -8.96 -0.53
CA PHE A 165 14.24 -9.55 0.81
C PHE A 165 14.42 -11.07 0.83
N ALA A 166 14.11 -11.76 -0.25
CA ALA A 166 14.39 -13.21 -0.38
C ALA A 166 15.77 -13.51 -0.98
N GLU A 167 16.57 -12.48 -1.31
CA GLU A 167 17.91 -12.58 -1.89
C GLU A 167 17.96 -13.42 -3.19
N ILE A 168 16.97 -13.23 -4.06
CA ILE A 168 16.83 -13.92 -5.35
C ILE A 168 16.59 -12.93 -6.50
N SER A 169 16.57 -13.42 -7.74
CA SER A 169 16.25 -12.58 -8.88
C SER A 169 14.74 -12.34 -9.01
N ILE A 170 14.35 -11.20 -9.63
CA ILE A 170 12.93 -10.91 -9.96
C ILE A 170 12.36 -12.02 -10.85
N LYS A 171 13.16 -12.56 -11.76
CA LYS A 171 12.77 -13.65 -12.65
C LYS A 171 12.42 -14.94 -11.87
N ASP A 172 13.11 -15.19 -10.77
CA ASP A 172 12.78 -16.34 -9.91
C ASP A 172 11.42 -16.11 -9.23
N VAL A 173 11.12 -14.90 -8.74
CA VAL A 173 9.81 -14.58 -8.18
C VAL A 173 8.70 -14.81 -9.22
N GLU A 174 8.90 -14.35 -10.46
CA GLU A 174 7.95 -14.59 -11.57
C GLU A 174 7.75 -16.08 -11.84
N ASN A 175 8.85 -16.87 -11.86
CA ASN A 175 8.79 -18.31 -12.05
C ASN A 175 8.02 -19.00 -10.92
N PHE A 176 8.24 -18.60 -9.67
CA PHE A 176 7.48 -19.10 -8.52
C PHE A 176 5.99 -18.76 -8.63
N ARG A 177 5.64 -17.54 -9.04
CA ARG A 177 4.24 -17.15 -9.27
C ARG A 177 3.59 -18.03 -10.33
N LYS A 178 4.27 -18.28 -11.45
CA LYS A 178 3.78 -19.19 -12.51
C LYS A 178 3.64 -20.62 -11.99
N LYS A 179 4.65 -21.14 -11.27
CA LYS A 179 4.65 -22.48 -10.70
C LYS A 179 3.47 -22.75 -9.78
N PHE A 180 3.10 -21.77 -8.95
CA PHE A 180 2.01 -21.88 -7.98
C PHE A 180 0.68 -21.28 -8.50
N ASN A 181 0.61 -20.96 -9.79
CA ASN A 181 -0.58 -20.37 -10.43
C ASN A 181 -1.13 -19.16 -9.65
N LEU A 182 -0.22 -18.30 -9.16
CA LEU A 182 -0.59 -17.14 -8.35
C LEU A 182 -0.78 -15.91 -9.23
N HIS A 183 -2.03 -15.58 -9.49
CA HIS A 183 -2.45 -14.44 -10.29
C HIS A 183 -3.25 -13.46 -9.42
N PRO A 184 -3.28 -12.17 -9.78
CA PRO A 184 -4.21 -11.23 -9.14
C PRO A 184 -5.64 -11.54 -9.56
N ASP A 185 -6.55 -11.36 -8.62
CA ASP A 185 -8.00 -11.32 -8.84
C ASP A 185 -8.44 -9.85 -8.99
N TYR A 186 -9.62 -9.62 -9.51
CA TYR A 186 -10.16 -8.28 -9.69
C TYR A 186 -11.51 -8.17 -8.98
N LYS A 187 -11.62 -7.17 -8.12
CA LYS A 187 -12.84 -6.85 -7.37
C LYS A 187 -13.44 -5.56 -7.89
N MET A 188 -14.76 -5.52 -8.00
CA MET A 188 -15.48 -4.31 -8.38
C MET A 188 -15.43 -3.30 -7.24
N VAL A 189 -15.31 -2.02 -7.59
CA VAL A 189 -15.39 -0.94 -6.61
C VAL A 189 -16.86 -0.68 -6.30
N ASP A 190 -17.30 -1.10 -5.11
CA ASP A 190 -18.65 -0.80 -4.63
C ASP A 190 -18.75 0.66 -4.19
N THR A 191 -19.33 1.51 -5.05
CA THR A 191 -19.57 2.92 -4.77
C THR A 191 -20.87 3.17 -4.00
N CYS A 192 -21.65 2.13 -3.76
CA CYS A 192 -22.94 2.21 -3.07
C CYS A 192 -22.87 1.76 -1.61
N ALA A 193 -21.69 1.38 -1.12
CA ALA A 193 -21.41 0.99 0.26
C ALA A 193 -22.39 -0.07 0.81
N ALA A 194 -22.70 -1.06 -0.01
CA ALA A 194 -23.63 -2.16 0.25
C ALA A 194 -25.11 -1.73 0.48
N GLU A 195 -25.47 -0.45 0.26
CA GLU A 195 -26.84 0.01 0.37
C GLU A 195 -27.72 -0.59 -0.74
N PHE A 196 -27.18 -0.73 -1.95
CA PHE A 196 -27.78 -1.42 -3.09
C PHE A 196 -26.70 -1.91 -4.04
N GLU A 197 -27.06 -2.76 -4.98
CA GLU A 197 -26.10 -3.35 -5.92
C GLU A 197 -25.42 -2.26 -6.77
N SER A 198 -24.09 -2.28 -6.79
CA SER A 198 -23.27 -1.35 -7.56
C SER A 198 -23.02 -1.92 -8.96
N TYR A 199 -23.16 -1.08 -9.99
CA TYR A 199 -22.89 -1.42 -11.39
C TYR A 199 -21.76 -0.53 -11.96
N THR A 200 -20.69 -0.34 -11.17
CA THR A 200 -19.57 0.49 -11.63
C THR A 200 -18.66 -0.29 -12.57
N PRO A 201 -18.09 0.35 -13.60
CA PRO A 201 -17.09 -0.27 -14.47
C PRO A 201 -15.68 -0.23 -13.90
N TYR A 202 -15.52 0.04 -12.60
CA TYR A 202 -14.24 0.20 -11.95
C TYR A 202 -13.89 -1.03 -11.15
N TYR A 203 -12.65 -1.51 -11.33
CA TYR A 203 -12.12 -2.68 -10.64
C TYR A 203 -10.76 -2.37 -10.02
N TYR A 204 -10.43 -3.06 -8.94
CA TYR A 204 -9.08 -3.04 -8.36
C TYR A 204 -8.53 -4.47 -8.30
N SER A 205 -7.23 -4.62 -8.56
CA SER A 205 -6.56 -5.91 -8.46
C SER A 205 -6.25 -6.25 -7.00
N THR A 206 -6.38 -7.51 -6.63
CA THR A 206 -6.04 -8.01 -5.29
C THR A 206 -5.56 -9.46 -5.39
N TYR A 207 -5.19 -10.08 -4.27
CA TYR A 207 -4.88 -11.52 -4.19
C TYR A 207 -5.80 -12.16 -3.14
N SER A 208 -7.11 -12.12 -3.40
CA SER A 208 -8.16 -12.56 -2.45
C SER A 208 -8.76 -13.93 -2.75
N SER A 209 -8.40 -14.54 -3.87
CA SER A 209 -8.92 -15.83 -4.36
C SER A 209 -10.36 -15.80 -4.87
N GLU A 210 -10.91 -14.62 -5.17
CA GLU A 210 -12.24 -14.43 -5.75
C GLU A 210 -12.21 -13.35 -6.82
N ASP A 211 -12.51 -13.71 -8.05
CA ASP A 211 -12.57 -12.80 -9.20
C ASP A 211 -14.02 -12.42 -9.51
N GLU A 212 -14.30 -11.12 -9.57
CA GLU A 212 -15.62 -10.58 -9.91
C GLU A 212 -15.72 -10.15 -11.38
N VAL A 213 -14.63 -10.21 -12.13
CA VAL A 213 -14.63 -9.87 -13.55
C VAL A 213 -15.28 -10.99 -14.34
N LYS A 214 -16.37 -10.64 -15.04
CA LYS A 214 -17.00 -11.56 -15.98
C LYS A 214 -16.26 -11.51 -17.33
N PRO A 215 -15.97 -12.65 -17.96
CA PRO A 215 -15.37 -12.68 -19.29
C PRO A 215 -16.19 -11.85 -20.29
N GLN A 216 -15.51 -10.94 -21.01
CA GLN A 216 -16.17 -10.05 -21.99
C GLN A 216 -16.26 -10.63 -23.39
N GLY A 217 -15.85 -11.90 -23.57
CA GLY A 217 -15.82 -12.59 -24.86
C GLY A 217 -14.50 -12.37 -25.62
N GLU A 218 -14.42 -13.00 -26.81
CA GLU A 218 -13.18 -13.07 -27.60
C GLU A 218 -12.73 -11.75 -28.22
N ASN A 219 -13.63 -10.75 -28.29
CA ASN A 219 -13.37 -9.45 -28.94
C ASN A 219 -13.06 -8.32 -27.93
N ALA A 220 -12.73 -8.67 -26.69
CA ALA A 220 -12.38 -7.65 -25.69
C ALA A 220 -11.02 -7.02 -26.00
N VAL A 221 -10.94 -5.69 -25.95
CA VAL A 221 -9.73 -4.92 -26.17
C VAL A 221 -9.40 -4.14 -24.90
N ILE A 222 -8.14 -4.23 -24.44
CA ILE A 222 -7.63 -3.43 -23.34
C ILE A 222 -6.84 -2.26 -23.92
N VAL A 223 -7.13 -1.06 -23.43
CA VAL A 223 -6.35 0.16 -23.74
C VAL A 223 -5.63 0.60 -22.46
N PHE A 224 -4.30 0.76 -22.54
CA PHE A 224 -3.45 1.23 -21.45
C PHE A 224 -3.13 2.71 -21.59
#